data_c812bc727b9acb70802c68dd73d2efde
#
_entry.id   c812bc727b9acb70802c68dd73d2efde
#
_cell.length_a   1.000
_cell.length_b   1.000
_cell.length_c   1.000
_cell.angle_alpha   90.00
_cell.angle_beta   90.00
_cell.angle_gamma   90.00
#
_symmetry.space_group_name_H-M   'P 1'
#
loop_
_entity.id
_entity.type
_entity.pdbx_description
1 polymer ?
#
loop_
_entity_poly.entity_id
_entity_poly.type
_entity_poly.pdbx_seq_one_letter_code
_entity_poly.pdbx_strand_id
1 'polypeptide(L)'
;FLIDLFKSRLERHNIAFKHTNGFAGRKIHGFRSTFYPVFVNIIDNAIYWLKQSDVPEKVIRLHADDTGIYISNNGIEIKPQDKERIFELRFSRKPNGRGLGLSISKEVLNAENYDIFVAQPKEGSTVTFKIQKMQ
;
A
#
# COMPACT_ATOMS: atom_id res chain seq x y z
N PHE A 1 -5.05 -14.79 1.13
CA PHE A 1 -6.01 -14.38 0.10
C PHE A 1 -5.46 -13.28 -0.81
N LEU A 2 -4.95 -12.19 -0.23
CA LEU A 2 -4.37 -11.10 -1.03
C LEU A 2 -3.18 -11.57 -1.86
N ILE A 3 -2.35 -12.43 -1.30
CA ILE A 3 -1.20 -12.98 -2.00
C ILE A 3 -1.67 -13.77 -3.22
N ASP A 4 -2.69 -14.61 -3.05
CA ASP A 4 -3.23 -15.40 -4.15
C ASP A 4 -3.82 -14.54 -5.26
N LEU A 5 -4.49 -13.44 -4.87
CA LEU A 5 -5.11 -12.53 -5.82
C LEU A 5 -4.08 -11.89 -6.76
N PHE A 6 -2.90 -11.57 -6.24
CA PHE A 6 -1.85 -10.90 -7.01
C PHE A 6 -0.73 -11.83 -7.47
N LYS A 7 -0.77 -13.09 -7.10
CA LYS A 7 0.33 -14.04 -7.32
C LYS A 7 0.87 -14.02 -8.76
N SER A 8 -0.01 -14.15 -9.74
CA SER A 8 0.41 -14.19 -11.16
C SER A 8 1.09 -12.88 -11.58
N ARG A 9 0.56 -11.75 -11.15
CA ARG A 9 1.13 -10.45 -11.50
C ARG A 9 2.49 -10.24 -10.83
N LEU A 10 2.62 -10.63 -9.59
CA LEU A 10 3.87 -10.51 -8.84
C LEU A 10 4.95 -11.37 -9.48
N GLU A 11 4.63 -12.63 -9.81
CA GLU A 11 5.56 -13.54 -10.45
C GLU A 11 5.99 -13.03 -11.83
N ARG A 12 5.04 -12.51 -12.62
CA ARG A 12 5.29 -12.01 -13.97
C ARG A 12 6.31 -10.86 -13.96
N HIS A 13 6.31 -10.04 -12.94
CA HIS A 13 7.19 -8.88 -12.83
C HIS A 13 8.35 -9.09 -11.87
N ASN A 14 8.57 -10.33 -11.43
CA ASN A 14 9.65 -10.70 -10.50
C ASN A 14 9.63 -9.87 -9.23
N ILE A 15 8.45 -9.68 -8.65
CA ILE A 15 8.26 -8.96 -7.39
C ILE A 15 8.14 -9.98 -6.26
N ALA A 16 9.02 -9.89 -5.28
CA ALA A 16 8.92 -10.71 -4.07
C ALA A 16 7.87 -10.09 -3.15
N PHE A 17 7.01 -10.94 -2.61
CA PHE A 17 5.97 -10.53 -1.68
C PHE A 17 6.28 -11.15 -0.32
N LYS A 18 6.57 -10.32 0.68
CA LYS A 18 6.97 -10.78 2.02
C LYS A 18 6.00 -10.26 3.06
N HIS A 19 5.75 -11.07 4.09
CA HIS A 19 4.94 -10.63 5.21
C HIS A 19 5.55 -11.13 6.51
N THR A 20 5.31 -10.39 7.59
CA THR A 20 5.79 -10.76 8.92
C THR A 20 4.71 -11.56 9.64
N ASN A 21 5.13 -12.28 10.69
CA ASN A 21 4.19 -13.00 11.55
C ASN A 21 3.19 -12.06 12.21
N GLY A 22 3.60 -10.83 12.51
CA GLY A 22 2.72 -9.81 13.05
C GLY A 22 1.53 -9.53 12.13
N PHE A 23 1.78 -9.44 10.82
CA PHE A 23 0.69 -9.25 9.86
C PHE A 23 -0.24 -10.46 9.83
N ALA A 24 0.31 -11.67 9.76
CA ALA A 24 -0.49 -12.89 9.68
C ALA A 24 -1.39 -13.10 10.91
N GLY A 25 -0.92 -12.69 12.08
CA GLY A 25 -1.66 -12.84 13.32
C GLY A 25 -2.65 -11.73 13.62
N ARG A 26 -2.62 -10.63 12.85
CA ARG A 26 -3.47 -9.49 13.14
C ARG A 26 -4.91 -9.74 12.70
N LYS A 27 -5.84 -9.52 13.63
CA LYS A 27 -7.26 -9.61 13.33
C LYS A 27 -7.81 -8.21 13.08
N ILE A 28 -8.45 -8.03 11.93
CA ILE A 28 -9.07 -6.77 11.54
C ILE A 28 -10.57 -7.02 11.48
N HIS A 29 -11.23 -6.82 12.61
CA HIS A 29 -12.67 -7.06 12.72
C HIS A 29 -13.47 -6.04 11.92
N GLY A 30 -14.48 -6.53 11.20
CA GLY A 30 -15.41 -5.68 10.48
C GLY A 30 -14.89 -5.11 9.16
N PHE A 31 -13.67 -5.50 8.75
CA PHE A 31 -13.03 -4.87 7.60
C PHE A 31 -12.84 -5.77 6.39
N ARG A 32 -13.22 -7.04 6.44
CA ARG A 32 -12.91 -7.97 5.36
C ARG A 32 -13.26 -7.46 3.97
N SER A 33 -14.53 -7.12 3.76
CA SER A 33 -14.99 -6.64 2.46
C SER A 33 -14.55 -5.20 2.18
N THR A 34 -14.50 -4.35 3.20
CA THR A 34 -14.11 -2.96 3.09
C THR A 34 -12.62 -2.80 2.81
N PHE A 35 -11.78 -3.61 3.48
CA PHE A 35 -10.33 -3.50 3.36
C PHE A 35 -9.75 -4.13 2.09
N TYR A 36 -10.41 -5.13 1.51
CA TYR A 36 -9.88 -5.73 0.30
C TYR A 36 -9.67 -4.73 -0.84
N PRO A 37 -10.65 -3.88 -1.18
CA PRO A 37 -10.42 -2.85 -2.20
C PRO A 37 -9.29 -1.89 -1.84
N VAL A 38 -9.14 -1.55 -0.56
CA VAL A 38 -8.06 -0.69 -0.10
C VAL A 38 -6.70 -1.34 -0.38
N PHE A 39 -6.52 -2.60 0.05
CA PHE A 39 -5.28 -3.33 -0.20
C PHE A 39 -5.02 -3.52 -1.68
N VAL A 40 -6.04 -3.82 -2.46
CA VAL A 40 -5.93 -3.96 -3.91
C VAL A 40 -5.36 -2.66 -4.52
N ASN A 41 -5.91 -1.51 -4.13
CA ASN A 41 -5.46 -0.23 -4.64
C ASN A 41 -4.01 0.07 -4.26
N ILE A 42 -3.64 -0.20 -3.02
CA ILE A 42 -2.29 0.07 -2.54
C ILE A 42 -1.26 -0.86 -3.20
N ILE A 43 -1.58 -2.15 -3.28
CA ILE A 43 -0.69 -3.13 -3.90
C ILE A 43 -0.57 -2.88 -5.40
N ASP A 44 -1.68 -2.58 -6.05
CA ASP A 44 -1.69 -2.25 -7.48
C ASP A 44 -0.81 -1.03 -7.77
N ASN A 45 -0.90 -0.01 -6.92
CA ASN A 45 -0.06 1.17 -7.01
C ASN A 45 1.42 0.82 -6.82
N ALA A 46 1.73 -0.04 -5.85
CA ALA A 46 3.10 -0.48 -5.61
C ALA A 46 3.67 -1.24 -6.79
N ILE A 47 2.89 -2.15 -7.39
CA ILE A 47 3.31 -2.90 -8.58
C ILE A 47 3.62 -1.94 -9.72
N TYR A 48 2.76 -0.95 -9.95
CA TYR A 48 2.97 0.02 -11.02
C TYR A 48 4.33 0.73 -10.86
N TRP A 49 4.61 1.28 -9.68
CA TRP A 49 5.83 2.05 -9.47
C TRP A 49 7.08 1.17 -9.38
N LEU A 50 6.94 -0.08 -8.94
CA LEU A 50 8.05 -1.03 -8.98
C LEU A 50 8.43 -1.36 -10.44
N LYS A 51 7.45 -1.51 -11.32
CA LYS A 51 7.70 -1.74 -12.74
C LYS A 51 8.44 -0.58 -13.40
N GLN A 52 8.25 0.63 -12.90
CA GLN A 52 8.92 1.83 -13.41
C GLN A 52 10.32 2.02 -12.83
N SER A 53 10.68 1.26 -11.80
CA SER A 53 11.95 1.41 -11.12
C SER A 53 13.03 0.50 -11.72
N ASP A 54 14.30 0.83 -11.45
CA ASP A 54 15.45 0.07 -11.91
C ASP A 54 16.03 -0.83 -10.80
N VAL A 55 15.33 -0.98 -9.69
CA VAL A 55 15.86 -1.80 -8.58
C VAL A 55 16.01 -3.26 -9.03
N PRO A 56 17.15 -3.90 -8.71
CA PRO A 56 17.39 -5.29 -9.15
C PRO A 56 16.48 -6.30 -8.46
N GLU A 57 16.12 -6.06 -7.20
CA GLU A 57 15.22 -6.93 -6.46
C GLU A 57 14.00 -6.12 -6.01
N LYS A 58 12.86 -6.37 -6.66
CA LYS A 58 11.61 -5.68 -6.36
C LYS A 58 10.87 -6.41 -5.26
N VAL A 59 10.52 -5.69 -4.19
CA VAL A 59 9.90 -6.28 -3.00
C VAL A 59 8.71 -5.45 -2.52
N ILE A 60 7.62 -6.14 -2.21
CA ILE A 60 6.49 -5.57 -1.45
C ILE A 60 6.47 -6.30 -0.11
N ARG A 61 6.38 -5.55 0.98
CA ARG A 61 6.34 -6.11 2.34
C ARG A 61 5.08 -5.70 3.06
N LEU A 62 4.47 -6.65 3.75
CA LEU A 62 3.37 -6.39 4.67
C LEU A 62 3.86 -6.65 6.09
N HIS A 63 3.53 -5.74 6.98
CA HIS A 63 3.89 -5.83 8.38
C HIS A 63 2.76 -5.28 9.23
N ALA A 64 2.59 -5.80 10.43
CA ALA A 64 1.63 -5.26 11.39
C ALA A 64 2.26 -5.26 12.78
N ASP A 65 1.94 -4.23 13.54
CA ASP A 65 2.31 -4.12 14.95
C ASP A 65 1.11 -3.57 15.72
N ASP A 66 1.31 -3.21 16.99
CA ASP A 66 0.22 -2.71 17.85
C ASP A 66 -0.33 -1.37 17.36
N THR A 67 0.40 -0.63 16.53
CA THR A 67 -0.01 0.69 16.07
C THR A 67 -0.70 0.68 14.72
N GLY A 68 -0.52 -0.35 13.91
CA GLY A 68 -1.17 -0.38 12.61
C GLY A 68 -0.63 -1.43 11.64
N ILE A 69 -1.03 -1.27 10.40
CA ILE A 69 -0.63 -2.14 9.29
C ILE A 69 0.24 -1.31 8.36
N TYR A 70 1.36 -1.90 7.92
CA TYR A 70 2.31 -1.24 7.04
C TYR A 70 2.40 -1.99 5.72
N ILE A 71 2.38 -1.25 4.62
CA ILE A 71 2.54 -1.80 3.27
C ILE A 71 3.67 -1.02 2.63
N SER A 72 4.79 -1.70 2.39
CA SER A 72 6.02 -1.08 1.93
C SER A 72 6.47 -1.64 0.60
N ASN A 73 7.18 -0.81 -0.17
CA ASN A 73 7.86 -1.27 -1.37
C ASN A 73 9.21 -0.54 -1.52
N ASN A 74 10.07 -1.06 -2.36
CA ASN A 74 11.39 -0.48 -2.61
C ASN A 74 11.51 0.14 -4.01
N GLY A 75 10.40 0.61 -4.54
CA GLY A 75 10.36 1.25 -5.85
C GLY A 75 10.71 2.74 -5.80
N ILE A 76 10.09 3.51 -6.69
CA ILE A 76 10.33 4.95 -6.79
C ILE A 76 9.79 5.66 -5.55
N GLU A 77 10.60 6.55 -4.98
CA GLU A 77 10.21 7.32 -3.80
C GLU A 77 9.06 8.28 -4.12
N ILE A 78 8.22 8.52 -3.12
CA ILE A 78 7.23 9.59 -3.19
C ILE A 78 7.94 10.88 -2.77
N LYS A 79 7.85 11.91 -3.61
CA LYS A 79 8.44 13.21 -3.30
C LYS A 79 7.80 13.79 -2.03
N PRO A 80 8.59 14.46 -1.16
CA PRO A 80 8.04 15.02 0.09
C PRO A 80 6.78 15.87 -0.12
N GLN A 81 6.74 16.70 -1.16
CA GLN A 81 5.59 17.54 -1.44
C GLN A 81 4.36 16.75 -1.89
N ASP A 82 4.52 15.50 -2.28
CA ASP A 82 3.42 14.66 -2.75
C ASP A 82 2.84 13.76 -1.66
N LYS A 83 3.50 13.62 -0.50
CA LYS A 83 3.09 12.65 0.52
C LYS A 83 1.65 12.81 1.01
N GLU A 84 1.15 14.02 1.07
CA GLU A 84 -0.26 14.27 1.41
C GLU A 84 -1.14 14.34 0.17
N ARG A 85 -0.61 14.90 -0.91
CA ARG A 85 -1.36 15.13 -2.15
C ARG A 85 -1.80 13.85 -2.85
N ILE A 86 -1.07 12.76 -2.68
CA ILE A 86 -1.42 11.49 -3.33
C ILE A 86 -2.78 10.95 -2.91
N PHE A 87 -3.33 11.44 -1.78
CA PHE A 87 -4.66 11.07 -1.32
C PHE A 87 -5.73 12.05 -1.78
N GLU A 88 -5.37 13.12 -2.47
CA GLU A 88 -6.33 14.07 -3.01
C GLU A 88 -7.03 13.48 -4.22
N LEU A 89 -8.29 13.84 -4.37
CA LEU A 89 -9.09 13.42 -5.51
C LEU A 89 -8.41 13.88 -6.82
N ARG A 90 -8.28 12.97 -7.76
CA ARG A 90 -7.72 13.18 -9.09
C ARG A 90 -6.22 13.50 -9.14
N PHE A 91 -5.52 13.42 -8.01
CA PHE A 91 -4.06 13.53 -8.04
C PHE A 91 -3.47 12.21 -8.54
N SER A 92 -2.58 12.26 -9.53
CA SER A 92 -1.85 11.08 -10.01
C SER A 92 -0.59 11.50 -10.75
N ARG A 93 0.49 10.75 -10.53
CA ARG A 93 1.72 10.86 -11.31
C ARG A 93 1.82 9.78 -12.38
N LYS A 94 0.81 8.91 -12.47
CA LYS A 94 0.76 7.88 -13.51
C LYS A 94 0.25 8.47 -14.80
N PRO A 95 0.90 8.20 -15.95
CA PRO A 95 0.34 8.57 -17.25
C PRO A 95 -1.07 7.97 -17.40
N ASN A 96 -2.03 8.78 -17.78
CA ASN A 96 -3.44 8.37 -17.90
C ASN A 96 -4.08 7.93 -16.58
N GLY A 97 -3.44 8.19 -15.45
CA GLY A 97 -4.02 7.89 -14.14
C GLY A 97 -5.12 8.87 -13.79
N ARG A 98 -6.18 8.35 -13.13
CA ARG A 98 -7.33 9.17 -12.74
C ARG A 98 -7.21 9.77 -11.36
N GLY A 99 -6.26 9.28 -10.53
CA GLY A 99 -6.06 9.78 -9.18
C GLY A 99 -7.21 9.44 -8.23
N LEU A 100 -7.90 8.33 -8.46
CA LEU A 100 -9.06 7.95 -7.65
C LEU A 100 -8.77 6.88 -6.60
N GLY A 101 -7.80 5.98 -6.86
CA GLY A 101 -7.58 4.82 -6.01
C GLY A 101 -7.25 5.16 -4.57
N LEU A 102 -6.26 6.04 -4.34
CA LEU A 102 -5.85 6.37 -2.98
C LEU A 102 -6.84 7.29 -2.27
N SER A 103 -7.49 8.22 -2.99
CA SER A 103 -8.51 9.08 -2.38
C SER A 103 -9.71 8.26 -1.92
N ILE A 104 -10.15 7.30 -2.73
CA ILE A 104 -11.24 6.40 -2.36
C ILE A 104 -10.84 5.53 -1.18
N SER A 105 -9.61 5.01 -1.18
CA SER A 105 -9.11 4.20 -0.07
C SER A 105 -9.11 4.97 1.25
N LYS A 106 -8.69 6.23 1.22
CA LYS A 106 -8.70 7.08 2.41
C LYS A 106 -10.14 7.32 2.90
N GLU A 107 -11.04 7.60 2.00
CA GLU A 107 -12.46 7.81 2.31
C GLU A 107 -13.09 6.58 2.95
N VAL A 108 -12.87 5.41 2.35
CA VAL A 108 -13.37 4.14 2.87
C VAL A 108 -12.83 3.86 4.27
N LEU A 109 -11.53 4.05 4.47
CA LEU A 109 -10.89 3.82 5.76
C LEU A 109 -11.40 4.82 6.81
N ASN A 110 -11.53 6.09 6.45
CA ASN A 110 -12.03 7.11 7.36
C ASN A 110 -13.45 6.81 7.83
N ALA A 111 -14.30 6.28 6.96
CA ALA A 111 -15.65 5.89 7.31
C ALA A 111 -15.67 4.77 8.36
N GLU A 112 -14.61 3.95 8.43
CA GLU A 112 -14.46 2.86 9.39
C GLU A 112 -13.58 3.26 10.59
N ASN A 113 -13.32 4.55 10.75
CA ASN A 113 -12.50 5.10 11.82
C ASN A 113 -11.02 4.67 11.73
N TYR A 114 -10.51 4.56 10.52
CA TYR A 114 -9.10 4.33 10.23
C TYR A 114 -8.56 5.42 9.34
N ASP A 115 -7.26 5.62 9.37
CA ASP A 115 -6.59 6.54 8.46
C ASP A 115 -5.47 5.84 7.73
N ILE A 116 -5.04 6.44 6.61
CA ILE A 116 -3.90 5.98 5.84
C ILE A 116 -3.03 7.20 5.52
N PHE A 117 -1.73 7.00 5.63
CA PHE A 117 -0.77 8.07 5.33
C PHE A 117 0.58 7.46 4.94
N VAL A 118 1.44 8.29 4.38
CA VAL A 118 2.82 7.88 4.05
C VAL A 118 3.65 8.06 5.31
N ALA A 119 4.17 6.94 5.82
CA ALA A 119 5.01 6.92 7.02
C ALA A 119 6.49 6.98 6.65
N GLN A 120 7.36 7.04 7.65
CA GLN A 120 8.79 6.88 7.44
C GLN A 120 9.04 5.50 6.83
N PRO A 121 9.85 5.40 5.77
CA PRO A 121 10.09 4.11 5.12
C PRO A 121 10.69 3.10 6.09
N LYS A 122 10.15 1.89 6.07
CA LYS A 122 10.71 0.76 6.80
C LYS A 122 12.06 0.40 6.20
N GLU A 123 12.93 -0.22 6.99
CA GLU A 123 14.24 -0.66 6.53
C GLU A 123 14.14 -1.49 5.26
N GLY A 124 14.95 -1.15 4.26
CA GLY A 124 14.95 -1.82 2.97
C GLY A 124 13.85 -1.36 2.02
N SER A 125 13.08 -0.35 2.41
CA SER A 125 11.97 0.20 1.60
C SER A 125 12.21 1.67 1.29
N THR A 126 11.55 2.16 0.23
CA THR A 126 11.56 3.58 -0.13
C THR A 126 10.20 4.23 0.11
N VAL A 127 9.15 3.43 0.16
CA VAL A 127 7.77 3.91 0.40
C VAL A 127 7.12 2.99 1.42
N THR A 128 6.49 3.57 2.43
CA THR A 128 5.70 2.83 3.41
C THR A 128 4.38 3.54 3.63
N PHE A 129 3.28 2.85 3.37
CA PHE A 129 1.95 3.30 3.76
C PHE A 129 1.61 2.69 5.11
N LYS A 130 1.01 3.49 5.98
CA LYS A 130 0.54 3.00 7.27
C LYS A 130 -0.96 3.21 7.38
N ILE A 131 -1.65 2.15 7.79
CA ILE A 131 -3.07 2.19 8.11
C ILE A 131 -3.18 2.03 9.62
N GLN A 132 -3.81 3.00 10.29
CA GLN A 132 -3.97 2.92 11.74
C GLN A 132 -5.34 3.43 12.16
N LYS A 133 -5.81 2.91 13.28
CA LYS A 133 -7.10 3.30 13.84
C LYS A 133 -7.02 4.74 14.33
N MET A 134 -8.02 5.54 14.01
CA MET A 134 -8.15 6.90 14.53
C MET A 134 -8.69 6.85 15.94
N GLN A 135 -8.30 7.82 16.73
CA GLN A 135 -8.76 7.92 18.12
C GLN A 135 -10.03 8.75 18.25
#